data_6dd00ccd3f76b00f63be91071c516685
#
_entry.id   6dd00ccd3f76b00f63be91071c516685
#
_cell.length_a   1.000
_cell.length_b   1.000
_cell.length_c   1.000
_cell.angle_alpha   90.00
_cell.angle_beta   90.00
_cell.angle_gamma   90.00
#
_symmetry.space_group_name_H-M   'P 1'
#
loop_
_entity.id
_entity.type
_entity.pdbx_description
1 polymer ?
#
loop_
_entity_poly.entity_id
_entity_poly.type
_entity_poly.pdbx_seq_one_letter_code
_entity_poly.pdbx_strand_id
1 'polypeptide(L)'
;MCKNLVEKGNLDKPLIIFNRTTKRATDLKERIPSGKSIVVLNIEEAVSKSDIVFTCLGDDLAVKDTLATAVKGDVKGKLFVDCSTIHPDTTNELAKSVEEHGAHFVACPGTPSTCSRPCKKLILDQQYSEHPQWLRTANWSAF
;
A
#
# COMPACT_ATOMS: atom_id res chain seq x y z
N MET A 1 2.57 -10.70 2.78
CA MET A 1 1.74 -9.50 3.02
C MET A 1 0.27 -9.76 2.70
N CYS A 2 -0.20 -9.90 1.44
CA CYS A 2 -1.62 -10.01 1.08
C CYS A 2 -2.42 -11.07 1.86
N LYS A 3 -1.86 -12.28 2.05
CA LYS A 3 -2.52 -13.33 2.84
C LYS A 3 -2.76 -12.88 4.28
N ASN A 4 -1.75 -12.29 4.93
CA ASN A 4 -1.88 -11.78 6.29
C ASN A 4 -2.91 -10.65 6.41
N LEU A 5 -2.99 -9.77 5.40
CA LEU A 5 -4.01 -8.72 5.33
C LEU A 5 -5.42 -9.30 5.33
N VAL A 6 -5.65 -10.33 4.52
CA VAL A 6 -6.97 -10.98 4.44
C VAL A 6 -7.31 -11.75 5.71
N GLU A 7 -6.34 -12.47 6.29
CA GLU A 7 -6.58 -13.34 7.45
C GLU A 7 -6.66 -12.58 8.77
N LYS A 8 -5.90 -11.47 8.89
CA LYS A 8 -5.73 -10.75 10.17
C LYS A 8 -6.24 -9.30 10.13
N GLY A 9 -6.40 -8.73 8.92
CA GLY A 9 -6.75 -7.32 8.75
C GLY A 9 -8.22 -6.99 8.99
N ASN A 10 -9.09 -8.00 9.17
CA ASN A 10 -10.54 -7.83 9.32
C ASN A 10 -11.13 -6.89 8.27
N LEU A 11 -10.83 -7.16 6.99
CA LEU A 11 -11.24 -6.31 5.87
C LEU A 11 -12.75 -6.41 5.63
N ASP A 12 -13.44 -5.27 5.60
CA ASP A 12 -14.87 -5.18 5.28
C ASP A 12 -15.13 -5.43 3.79
N LYS A 13 -14.13 -5.14 2.93
CA LYS A 13 -14.21 -5.30 1.47
C LYS A 13 -13.13 -6.27 0.99
N PRO A 14 -13.35 -6.94 -0.16
CA PRO A 14 -12.32 -7.80 -0.76
C PRO A 14 -11.03 -7.02 -1.06
N LEU A 15 -9.88 -7.66 -0.81
CA LEU A 15 -8.57 -7.11 -1.17
C LEU A 15 -8.43 -7.02 -2.69
N ILE A 16 -8.11 -5.84 -3.20
CA ILE A 16 -7.79 -5.63 -4.61
C ILE A 16 -6.32 -6.01 -4.83
N ILE A 17 -6.06 -6.88 -5.80
CA ILE A 17 -4.72 -7.36 -6.11
C ILE A 17 -4.36 -7.00 -7.54
N PHE A 18 -3.25 -6.31 -7.70
CA PHE A 18 -2.60 -6.05 -8.98
C PHE A 18 -1.18 -6.59 -8.98
N ASN A 19 -0.77 -7.18 -10.09
CA ASN A 19 0.62 -7.51 -10.37
C ASN A 19 0.86 -7.39 -11.89
N ARG A 20 1.99 -6.80 -12.29
CA ARG A 20 2.40 -6.69 -13.71
C ARG A 20 2.33 -8.05 -14.44
N THR A 21 2.68 -9.13 -13.75
CA THR A 21 2.49 -10.51 -14.22
C THR A 21 1.16 -11.02 -13.67
N THR A 22 0.09 -10.93 -14.45
CA THR A 22 -1.28 -11.31 -14.04
C THR A 22 -1.37 -12.70 -13.42
N LYS A 23 -0.59 -13.66 -13.95
CA LYS A 23 -0.54 -15.01 -13.39
C LYS A 23 -0.18 -15.03 -11.91
N ARG A 24 0.76 -14.19 -11.45
CA ARG A 24 1.14 -14.12 -10.03
C ARG A 24 -0.01 -13.62 -9.15
N ALA A 25 -0.81 -12.68 -9.65
CA ALA A 25 -1.99 -12.20 -8.94
C ALA A 25 -3.07 -13.29 -8.87
N THR A 26 -3.27 -14.03 -9.95
CA THR A 26 -4.22 -15.15 -10.01
C THR A 26 -3.80 -16.30 -9.08
N ASP A 27 -2.53 -16.73 -9.14
CA ASP A 27 -1.98 -17.78 -8.27
C ASP A 27 -2.11 -17.38 -6.76
N LEU A 28 -1.96 -16.09 -6.47
CA LEU A 28 -2.15 -15.58 -5.11
C LEU A 28 -3.63 -15.62 -4.70
N LYS A 29 -4.53 -15.22 -5.60
CA LYS A 29 -5.99 -15.25 -5.37
C LYS A 29 -6.46 -16.68 -5.03
N GLU A 30 -5.92 -17.70 -5.69
CA GLU A 30 -6.25 -19.09 -5.41
C GLU A 30 -5.84 -19.57 -4.01
N ARG A 31 -4.82 -18.92 -3.42
CA ARG A 31 -4.34 -19.19 -2.05
C ARG A 31 -5.08 -18.38 -0.97
N ILE A 32 -5.97 -17.50 -1.37
CA ILE A 32 -6.78 -16.67 -0.47
C ILE A 32 -8.21 -17.24 -0.46
N PRO A 33 -8.91 -17.24 0.68
CA PRO A 33 -10.29 -17.70 0.74
C PRO A 33 -11.17 -17.04 -0.30
N SER A 34 -12.07 -17.83 -0.91
CA SER A 34 -12.98 -17.37 -1.96
C SER A 34 -13.78 -16.14 -1.54
N GLY A 35 -13.93 -15.18 -2.44
CA GLY A 35 -14.66 -13.94 -2.19
C GLY A 35 -13.88 -12.86 -1.41
N LYS A 36 -12.69 -13.17 -0.89
CA LYS A 36 -11.89 -12.21 -0.10
C LYS A 36 -10.88 -11.41 -0.92
N SER A 37 -10.76 -11.68 -2.22
CA SER A 37 -9.85 -10.93 -3.09
C SER A 37 -10.37 -10.81 -4.52
N ILE A 38 -10.00 -9.71 -5.19
CA ILE A 38 -10.32 -9.41 -6.58
C ILE A 38 -9.00 -9.09 -7.30
N VAL A 39 -8.74 -9.76 -8.42
CA VAL A 39 -7.62 -9.43 -9.30
C VAL A 39 -8.07 -8.41 -10.34
N VAL A 40 -7.29 -7.35 -10.50
CA VAL A 40 -7.49 -6.31 -11.52
C VAL A 40 -6.30 -6.30 -12.49
N LEU A 41 -6.49 -5.74 -13.69
CA LEU A 41 -5.54 -5.84 -14.78
C LEU A 41 -4.66 -4.59 -14.94
N ASN A 42 -5.03 -3.48 -14.32
CA ASN A 42 -4.28 -2.23 -14.41
C ASN A 42 -4.23 -1.53 -13.04
N ILE A 43 -3.26 -0.62 -12.91
CA ILE A 43 -2.98 0.12 -11.69
C ILE A 43 -4.11 1.10 -11.39
N GLU A 44 -4.62 1.78 -12.39
CA GLU A 44 -5.65 2.80 -12.27
C GLU A 44 -6.93 2.20 -11.67
N GLU A 45 -7.32 1.01 -12.14
CA GLU A 45 -8.45 0.28 -11.58
C GLU A 45 -8.20 -0.13 -10.12
N ALA A 46 -6.98 -0.60 -9.80
CA ALA A 46 -6.61 -0.96 -8.44
C ALA A 46 -6.74 0.24 -7.51
N VAL A 47 -6.19 1.38 -7.91
CA VAL A 47 -6.18 2.60 -7.11
C VAL A 47 -7.58 3.18 -6.97
N SER A 48 -8.38 3.22 -8.04
CA SER A 48 -9.73 3.79 -8.00
C SER A 48 -10.65 3.06 -7.01
N LYS A 49 -10.47 1.75 -6.86
CA LYS A 49 -11.26 0.88 -5.98
C LYS A 49 -10.72 0.77 -4.55
N SER A 50 -9.62 1.44 -4.23
CA SER A 50 -8.93 1.31 -2.95
C SER A 50 -8.83 2.67 -2.25
N ASP A 51 -8.96 2.67 -0.92
CA ASP A 51 -8.70 3.83 -0.06
C ASP A 51 -7.25 3.81 0.44
N ILE A 52 -6.69 2.60 0.62
CA ILE A 52 -5.30 2.37 1.03
C ILE A 52 -4.62 1.50 -0.03
N VAL A 53 -3.47 1.95 -0.52
CA VAL A 53 -2.69 1.28 -1.56
C VAL A 53 -1.35 0.83 -0.98
N PHE A 54 -1.10 -0.46 -0.94
CA PHE A 54 0.19 -1.03 -0.54
C PHE A 54 1.04 -1.34 -1.75
N THR A 55 2.27 -0.85 -1.78
CA THR A 55 3.28 -1.23 -2.77
C THR A 55 4.39 -2.05 -2.12
N CYS A 56 4.87 -3.08 -2.84
CA CYS A 56 6.00 -3.90 -2.43
C CYS A 56 6.69 -4.40 -3.71
N LEU A 57 7.67 -3.65 -4.15
CA LEU A 57 8.34 -3.82 -5.45
C LEU A 57 9.85 -4.02 -5.26
N GLY A 58 10.52 -4.50 -6.30
CA GLY A 58 11.89 -4.98 -6.20
C GLY A 58 12.97 -3.91 -6.28
N ASP A 59 12.67 -2.76 -6.88
CA ASP A 59 13.66 -1.72 -7.14
C ASP A 59 13.02 -0.33 -7.26
N ASP A 60 13.87 0.70 -7.22
CA ASP A 60 13.49 2.11 -7.28
C ASP A 60 12.73 2.48 -8.56
N LEU A 61 13.16 1.94 -9.72
CA LEU A 61 12.53 2.24 -11.00
C LEU A 61 11.10 1.69 -11.04
N ALA A 62 10.92 0.44 -10.60
CA ALA A 62 9.60 -0.17 -10.56
C ALA A 62 8.64 0.60 -9.64
N VAL A 63 9.11 1.11 -8.50
CA VAL A 63 8.28 1.92 -7.60
C VAL A 63 7.94 3.27 -8.25
N LYS A 64 8.92 3.96 -8.83
CA LYS A 64 8.71 5.24 -9.53
C LYS A 64 7.69 5.10 -10.66
N ASP A 65 7.84 4.13 -11.55
CA ASP A 65 6.93 3.90 -12.67
C ASP A 65 5.51 3.55 -12.21
N THR A 66 5.41 2.72 -11.17
CA THR A 66 4.12 2.30 -10.62
C THR A 66 3.38 3.48 -10.00
N LEU A 67 4.04 4.28 -9.16
CA LEU A 67 3.42 5.43 -8.52
C LEU A 67 3.15 6.56 -9.52
N ALA A 68 4.03 6.81 -10.49
CA ALA A 68 3.79 7.76 -11.57
C ALA A 68 2.53 7.42 -12.41
N THR A 69 2.22 6.12 -12.54
CA THR A 69 0.98 5.68 -13.18
C THR A 69 -0.21 5.82 -12.23
N ALA A 70 -0.04 5.44 -10.97
CA ALA A 70 -1.09 5.49 -9.95
C ALA A 70 -1.64 6.91 -9.73
N VAL A 71 -0.76 7.92 -9.67
CA VAL A 71 -1.15 9.32 -9.40
C VAL A 71 -1.85 10.02 -10.58
N LYS A 72 -1.89 9.40 -11.77
CA LYS A 72 -2.68 9.91 -12.90
C LYS A 72 -4.20 9.79 -12.68
N GLY A 73 -4.61 8.89 -11.78
CA GLY A 73 -6.01 8.70 -11.43
C GLY A 73 -6.46 9.62 -10.30
N ASP A 74 -7.69 9.41 -9.83
CA ASP A 74 -8.21 10.11 -8.64
C ASP A 74 -7.59 9.47 -7.38
N VAL A 75 -6.57 10.14 -6.83
CA VAL A 75 -5.85 9.70 -5.63
C VAL A 75 -6.12 10.57 -4.41
N LYS A 76 -6.94 11.61 -4.55
CA LYS A 76 -7.19 12.59 -3.49
C LYS A 76 -7.68 11.92 -2.21
N GLY A 77 -6.98 12.17 -1.10
CA GLY A 77 -7.30 11.63 0.22
C GLY A 77 -6.99 10.16 0.41
N LYS A 78 -6.40 9.47 -0.58
CA LYS A 78 -5.97 8.07 -0.45
C LYS A 78 -4.61 7.98 0.25
N LEU A 79 -4.35 6.83 0.87
CA LEU A 79 -3.08 6.54 1.54
C LEU A 79 -2.26 5.54 0.71
N PHE A 80 -1.03 5.92 0.38
CA PHE A 80 -0.03 5.04 -0.21
C PHE A 80 0.96 4.59 0.86
N VAL A 81 1.10 3.28 1.02
CA VAL A 81 2.04 2.64 1.95
C VAL A 81 3.06 1.86 1.14
N ASP A 82 4.28 2.38 1.04
CA ASP A 82 5.35 1.70 0.33
C ASP A 82 6.16 0.81 1.27
N CYS A 83 6.12 -0.50 1.02
CA CYS A 83 6.86 -1.52 1.74
C CYS A 83 8.13 -1.97 0.99
N SER A 84 8.49 -1.28 -0.08
CA SER A 84 9.70 -1.58 -0.86
C SER A 84 10.96 -1.13 -0.13
N THR A 85 12.07 -1.81 -0.39
CA THR A 85 13.39 -1.39 0.09
C THR A 85 14.07 -0.61 -1.04
N ILE A 86 13.96 0.71 -1.00
CA ILE A 86 14.43 1.65 -2.02
C ILE A 86 15.33 2.72 -1.39
N HIS A 87 16.02 3.50 -2.23
CA HIS A 87 16.91 4.56 -1.77
C HIS A 87 16.12 5.67 -1.04
N PRO A 88 16.65 6.26 0.05
CA PRO A 88 15.96 7.34 0.79
C PRO A 88 15.58 8.54 -0.07
N ASP A 89 16.43 8.94 -1.03
CA ASP A 89 16.14 10.06 -1.92
C ASP A 89 14.95 9.75 -2.83
N THR A 90 14.86 8.50 -3.34
CA THR A 90 13.70 8.03 -4.10
C THR A 90 12.43 8.08 -3.25
N THR A 91 12.51 7.66 -1.98
CA THR A 91 11.39 7.74 -1.03
C THR A 91 10.89 9.19 -0.88
N ASN A 92 11.81 10.15 -0.70
CA ASN A 92 11.48 11.57 -0.55
C ASN A 92 10.84 12.16 -1.82
N GLU A 93 11.38 11.81 -3.00
CA GLU A 93 10.80 12.22 -4.30
C GLU A 93 9.37 11.69 -4.47
N LEU A 94 9.14 10.44 -4.12
CA LEU A 94 7.83 9.79 -4.23
C LEU A 94 6.82 10.38 -3.24
N ALA A 95 7.22 10.61 -1.99
CA ALA A 95 6.38 11.26 -1.00
C ALA A 95 5.88 12.62 -1.49
N LYS A 96 6.81 13.46 -1.97
CA LYS A 96 6.48 14.78 -2.52
C LYS A 96 5.53 14.66 -3.71
N SER A 97 5.82 13.77 -4.67
CA SER A 97 4.98 13.58 -5.85
C SER A 97 3.55 13.14 -5.50
N VAL A 98 3.38 12.20 -4.57
CA VAL A 98 2.07 11.71 -4.14
C VAL A 98 1.30 12.80 -3.39
N GLU A 99 1.96 13.55 -2.52
CA GLU A 99 1.37 14.64 -1.74
C GLU A 99 0.91 15.81 -2.63
N GLU A 100 1.67 16.14 -3.68
CA GLU A 100 1.30 17.16 -4.69
C GLU A 100 -0.01 16.82 -5.42
N HIS A 101 -0.36 15.53 -5.51
CA HIS A 101 -1.64 15.06 -6.05
C HIS A 101 -2.77 14.93 -5.00
N GLY A 102 -2.52 15.39 -3.77
CA GLY A 102 -3.51 15.40 -2.68
C GLY A 102 -3.75 14.04 -2.03
N ALA A 103 -2.82 13.10 -2.18
CA ALA A 103 -2.80 11.82 -1.47
C ALA A 103 -1.79 11.86 -0.31
N HIS A 104 -1.77 10.82 0.51
CA HIS A 104 -0.83 10.66 1.62
C HIS A 104 0.17 9.54 1.29
N PHE A 105 1.42 9.70 1.72
CA PHE A 105 2.47 8.71 1.49
C PHE A 105 3.16 8.30 2.79
N VAL A 106 3.37 7.01 2.98
CA VAL A 106 4.09 6.44 4.12
C VAL A 106 5.07 5.39 3.63
N ALA A 107 6.35 5.57 3.96
CA ALA A 107 7.37 4.55 3.74
C ALA A 107 7.40 3.58 4.93
N CYS A 108 7.23 2.29 4.65
CA CYS A 108 7.28 1.21 5.63
C CYS A 108 8.17 0.06 5.11
N PRO A 109 9.48 0.30 4.90
CA PRO A 109 10.37 -0.72 4.35
C PRO A 109 10.42 -1.94 5.26
N GLY A 110 10.10 -3.11 4.69
CA GLY A 110 10.19 -4.39 5.38
C GLY A 110 11.64 -4.84 5.51
N THR A 111 12.19 -4.85 6.73
CA THR A 111 13.44 -5.58 7.01
C THR A 111 13.11 -7.02 7.42
N PRO A 112 13.65 -8.04 6.71
CA PRO A 112 13.26 -9.44 6.97
C PRO A 112 13.62 -9.99 8.36
N SER A 113 14.46 -9.34 9.14
CA SER A 113 14.99 -9.95 10.36
C SER A 113 15.30 -9.05 11.56
N THR A 114 15.15 -7.74 11.47
CA THR A 114 15.57 -6.84 12.55
C THR A 114 14.53 -5.83 13.02
N CYS A 115 13.34 -5.84 12.51
CA CYS A 115 12.26 -5.01 13.05
C CYS A 115 11.66 -5.65 14.32
N SER A 116 12.48 -5.72 15.37
CA SER A 116 12.03 -6.03 16.74
C SER A 116 11.26 -4.87 17.39
N ARG A 117 11.09 -3.76 16.67
CA ARG A 117 10.23 -2.65 17.09
C ARG A 117 9.01 -2.60 16.15
N PRO A 118 7.79 -2.61 16.69
CA PRO A 118 6.62 -2.43 15.86
C PRO A 118 6.73 -1.08 15.14
N CYS A 119 6.76 -1.07 13.81
CA CYS A 119 6.61 0.12 12.96
C CYS A 119 5.35 0.94 13.30
N LYS A 120 4.49 0.36 14.12
CA LYS A 120 3.19 0.83 14.54
C LYS A 120 3.13 2.19 15.22
N LYS A 121 4.22 2.65 15.82
CA LYS A 121 4.14 3.84 16.68
C LYS A 121 4.86 5.06 16.15
N LEU A 122 5.89 4.88 15.33
CA LEU A 122 6.76 6.00 14.96
C LEU A 122 6.19 6.86 13.83
N ILE A 123 5.35 6.28 12.97
CA ILE A 123 4.87 6.95 11.75
C ILE A 123 3.51 7.62 11.99
N LEU A 124 2.70 7.09 12.89
CA LEU A 124 1.34 7.61 13.13
C LEU A 124 1.27 8.74 14.17
N ASP A 125 2.21 8.83 15.12
CA ASP A 125 2.11 9.76 16.25
C ASP A 125 2.62 11.18 15.97
N GLN A 126 3.50 11.41 14.99
CA GLN A 126 4.12 12.73 14.78
C GLN A 126 3.67 13.51 13.55
N GLN A 127 3.12 12.90 12.54
CA GLN A 127 2.74 13.58 11.29
C GLN A 127 1.24 13.62 11.00
N TYR A 128 0.40 12.93 11.77
CA TYR A 128 -0.97 12.65 11.37
C TYR A 128 -2.06 13.08 12.34
N SER A 129 -1.83 14.16 13.11
CA SER A 129 -2.86 14.72 14.02
C SER A 129 -4.08 15.32 13.29
N GLU A 130 -3.95 15.62 12.00
CA GLU A 130 -5.00 16.28 11.19
C GLU A 130 -5.70 15.36 10.18
N HIS A 131 -5.48 14.03 10.27
CA HIS A 131 -5.98 13.10 9.27
C HIS A 131 -7.41 12.59 9.51
N PRO A 132 -8.09 12.09 8.44
CA PRO A 132 -9.45 11.60 8.49
C PRO A 132 -9.66 10.57 9.61
N GLN A 133 -10.81 10.59 10.23
CA GLN A 133 -11.17 9.77 11.39
C GLN A 133 -10.95 8.26 11.15
N TRP A 134 -11.12 7.78 9.92
CA TRP A 134 -10.91 6.38 9.54
C TRP A 134 -9.45 5.91 9.63
N LEU A 135 -8.46 6.80 9.42
CA LEU A 135 -7.05 6.49 9.63
C LEU A 135 -6.72 6.24 11.11
N ARG A 136 -7.44 6.89 12.02
CA ARG A 136 -7.28 6.72 13.47
C ARG A 136 -7.95 5.47 14.01
N THR A 137 -8.97 4.95 13.31
CA THR A 137 -9.74 3.77 13.72
C THR A 137 -9.28 2.49 13.04
N ALA A 138 -8.42 2.57 12.03
CA ALA A 138 -7.86 1.39 11.35
C ALA A 138 -7.05 0.54 12.34
N ASN A 139 -7.38 -0.75 12.41
CA ASN A 139 -6.64 -1.70 13.23
C ASN A 139 -5.33 -2.11 12.54
N TRP A 140 -4.27 -1.36 12.78
CA TRP A 140 -2.92 -1.59 12.22
C TRP A 140 -2.18 -2.78 12.86
N SER A 141 -2.85 -3.55 13.74
CA SER A 141 -2.20 -4.68 14.44
C SER A 141 -1.92 -5.90 13.55
N ALA A 142 -2.35 -5.88 12.30
CA ALA A 142 -2.15 -6.97 11.34
C ALA A 142 -0.85 -6.88 10.51
N PHE A 143 -0.06 -5.78 10.68
CA PHE A 143 1.18 -5.52 9.93
C PHE A 143 2.44 -5.80 10.72
#